data_909266d6f603a5cbff8cebd57b9db445
#
_entry.id   909266d6f603a5cbff8cebd57b9db445
#
_cell.length_a   1.000
_cell.length_b   1.000
_cell.length_c   1.000
_cell.angle_alpha   90.00
_cell.angle_beta   90.00
_cell.angle_gamma   90.00
#
_symmetry.space_group_name_H-M   'P 1'
#
loop_
_entity.id
_entity.type
_entity.pdbx_description
1 polymer ?
#
loop_
_entity_poly.entity_id
_entity_poly.type
_entity_poly.pdbx_seq_one_letter_code
_entity_poly.pdbx_strand_id
1 'polypeptide(L)'
;MVATRTANPQDAHPPTFESVWALFQEVGKKQEETDRIVKEVAESQKENAQIIKEVGRKQEEYAENLKETERVLKEQAENNNNSIGSLTNLFGDVTEAMVAPKICDKFNEFGFNFLRANPNPRFNDRVNKLSFEVDIMLENSDKAMLIEAKTKPTDERVNKHILRLEKMRKYADLHGDKRIFLGAVAGIVLIDEVKDYALSKGFYFIEYAGDNFFITPPNGKPKEW
;
A
#
# COMPACT_ATOMS: atom_id res chain seq x y z
N MET A 1 67.10 36.14 -5.14
CA MET A 1 68.26 35.52 -4.49
C MET A 1 68.39 36.12 -3.09
N VAL A 2 67.92 35.44 -2.06
CA VAL A 2 68.08 35.85 -0.65
C VAL A 2 69.13 34.90 -0.09
N ALA A 3 70.30 35.45 0.19
CA ALA A 3 71.45 34.71 0.74
C ALA A 3 71.17 34.38 2.20
N THR A 4 70.99 33.12 2.52
CA THR A 4 70.98 32.61 3.89
C THR A 4 72.42 32.67 4.44
N ARG A 5 72.62 33.59 5.34
CA ARG A 5 73.85 33.71 6.10
C ARG A 5 73.93 32.52 7.06
N THR A 6 74.74 31.56 6.75
CA THR A 6 75.18 30.47 7.65
C THR A 6 75.97 31.09 8.78
N ALA A 7 75.45 31.03 10.02
CA ALA A 7 76.17 31.44 11.21
C ALA A 7 77.43 30.52 11.38
N ASN A 8 78.54 31.13 11.61
CA ASN A 8 79.82 30.45 11.79
C ASN A 8 79.80 29.72 13.16
N PRO A 9 80.11 28.44 13.26
CA PRO A 9 80.05 27.70 14.54
C PRO A 9 81.07 28.14 15.58
N GLN A 10 81.94 29.10 15.30
CA GLN A 10 83.03 29.52 16.20
C GLN A 10 82.69 30.68 17.13
N ASP A 11 81.46 31.28 17.03
CA ASP A 11 81.07 32.40 17.87
C ASP A 11 80.19 31.99 19.10
N ALA A 12 80.09 30.69 19.38
CA ALA A 12 79.40 30.23 20.59
C ALA A 12 80.25 30.41 21.83
N HIS A 13 80.10 31.48 22.55
CA HIS A 13 80.65 31.59 23.88
C HIS A 13 80.15 30.42 24.75
N PRO A 14 81.02 29.80 25.56
CA PRO A 14 80.59 28.73 26.40
C PRO A 14 79.50 29.22 27.35
N PRO A 15 78.40 28.42 27.57
CA PRO A 15 77.29 28.84 28.40
C PRO A 15 77.77 29.21 29.80
N THR A 16 77.36 30.38 30.26
CA THR A 16 77.67 30.79 31.67
C THR A 16 76.76 30.03 32.61
N PHE A 17 77.23 29.92 33.87
CA PHE A 17 76.44 29.25 34.95
C PHE A 17 75.01 29.84 35.03
N GLU A 18 74.89 31.16 34.95
CA GLU A 18 73.63 31.87 35.01
C GLU A 18 72.68 31.46 33.85
N SER A 19 73.23 31.34 32.59
CA SER A 19 72.43 30.93 31.44
C SER A 19 71.93 29.49 31.55
N VAL A 20 72.76 28.59 32.04
CA VAL A 20 72.40 27.19 32.30
C VAL A 20 71.37 27.10 33.41
N TRP A 21 71.54 27.86 34.49
CA TRP A 21 70.57 27.91 35.61
C TRP A 21 69.20 28.44 35.18
N ALA A 22 69.20 29.50 34.37
CA ALA A 22 67.93 30.03 33.81
C ALA A 22 67.20 28.99 32.96
N LEU A 23 67.93 28.24 32.13
CA LEU A 23 67.36 27.14 31.36
C LEU A 23 66.76 26.02 32.22
N PHE A 24 67.45 25.64 33.30
CA PHE A 24 66.95 24.66 34.28
C PHE A 24 65.68 25.14 34.93
N GLN A 25 65.54 26.41 35.31
CA GLN A 25 64.32 26.97 35.85
C GLN A 25 63.20 26.99 34.83
N GLU A 26 63.48 27.32 33.57
CA GLU A 26 62.50 27.30 32.48
C GLU A 26 61.99 25.87 32.22
N VAL A 27 62.90 24.88 32.19
CA VAL A 27 62.54 23.46 32.02
C VAL A 27 61.70 22.99 33.19
N GLY A 28 62.03 23.38 34.45
CA GLY A 28 61.25 23.05 35.62
C GLY A 28 59.80 23.57 35.50
N LYS A 29 59.62 24.84 35.11
CA LYS A 29 58.29 25.42 34.89
C LYS A 29 57.50 24.72 33.77
N LYS A 30 58.15 24.41 32.67
CA LYS A 30 57.50 23.67 31.56
C LYS A 30 57.14 22.26 31.99
N GLN A 31 57.89 21.64 32.87
CA GLN A 31 57.59 20.31 33.37
C GLN A 31 56.36 20.33 34.32
N GLU A 32 56.27 21.32 35.20
CA GLU A 32 55.09 21.54 36.06
C GLU A 32 53.80 21.79 35.23
N GLU A 33 53.93 22.60 34.16
CA GLU A 33 52.80 22.86 33.25
C GLU A 33 52.42 21.59 32.47
N THR A 34 53.35 20.81 32.00
CA THR A 34 53.12 19.52 31.32
C THR A 34 52.43 18.54 32.26
N ASP A 35 52.89 18.43 33.52
CA ASP A 35 52.26 17.55 34.51
C ASP A 35 50.83 17.94 34.82
N ARG A 36 50.55 19.25 34.85
CA ARG A 36 49.17 19.75 34.98
C ARG A 36 48.30 19.34 33.79
N ILE A 37 48.77 19.58 32.55
CA ILE A 37 48.06 19.20 31.31
C ILE A 37 47.82 17.69 31.27
N VAL A 38 48.81 16.90 31.63
CA VAL A 38 48.67 15.42 31.68
C VAL A 38 47.56 15.00 32.63
N LYS A 39 47.47 15.63 33.82
CA LYS A 39 46.36 15.36 34.76
C LYS A 39 44.98 15.74 34.19
N GLU A 40 44.88 16.95 33.61
CA GLU A 40 43.63 17.41 33.01
C GLU A 40 43.19 16.48 31.85
N VAL A 41 44.13 16.03 31.01
CA VAL A 41 43.85 15.06 29.92
C VAL A 41 43.39 13.71 30.50
N ALA A 42 44.03 13.22 31.56
CA ALA A 42 43.66 11.96 32.19
C ALA A 42 42.23 12.02 32.81
N GLU A 43 41.85 13.14 33.44
CA GLU A 43 40.50 13.37 33.95
C GLU A 43 39.48 13.42 32.80
N SER A 44 39.75 14.20 31.76
CA SER A 44 38.88 14.28 30.57
C SER A 44 38.72 12.93 29.86
N GLN A 45 39.78 12.13 29.76
CA GLN A 45 39.66 10.76 29.22
C GLN A 45 38.75 9.87 30.06
N LYS A 46 38.78 10.00 31.38
CA LYS A 46 37.90 9.25 32.26
C LYS A 46 36.42 9.65 32.11
N GLU A 47 36.15 10.95 31.98
CA GLU A 47 34.81 11.47 31.74
C GLU A 47 34.30 11.01 30.38
N ASN A 48 35.13 11.11 29.33
CA ASN A 48 34.77 10.64 27.98
C ASN A 48 34.45 9.13 27.96
N ALA A 49 35.19 8.32 28.69
CA ALA A 49 34.92 6.89 28.79
C ALA A 49 33.58 6.61 29.46
N GLN A 50 33.16 7.40 30.44
CA GLN A 50 31.83 7.30 31.07
C GLN A 50 30.71 7.70 30.10
N ILE A 51 30.91 8.79 29.37
CA ILE A 51 29.94 9.25 28.34
C ILE A 51 29.76 8.21 27.24
N ILE A 52 30.86 7.64 26.73
CA ILE A 52 30.81 6.59 25.71
C ILE A 52 30.02 5.37 26.19
N LYS A 53 30.22 4.96 27.43
CA LYS A 53 29.47 3.85 28.05
C LYS A 53 27.97 4.15 28.18
N GLU A 54 27.62 5.36 28.56
CA GLU A 54 26.21 5.78 28.65
C GLU A 54 25.53 5.88 27.29
N VAL A 55 26.24 6.43 26.32
CA VAL A 55 25.76 6.48 24.92
C VAL A 55 25.53 5.07 24.37
N GLY A 56 26.46 4.14 24.60
CA GLY A 56 26.30 2.74 24.21
C GLY A 56 25.03 2.11 24.79
N ARG A 57 24.79 2.29 26.09
CA ARG A 57 23.58 1.78 26.76
C ARG A 57 22.29 2.38 26.16
N LYS A 58 22.29 3.70 25.92
CA LYS A 58 21.13 4.37 25.28
C LYS A 58 20.90 3.88 23.84
N GLN A 59 21.95 3.61 23.09
CA GLN A 59 21.81 3.06 21.74
C GLN A 59 21.19 1.66 21.74
N GLU A 60 21.56 0.81 22.69
CA GLU A 60 20.94 -0.51 22.88
C GLU A 60 19.45 -0.38 23.23
N GLU A 61 19.10 0.49 24.16
CA GLU A 61 17.71 0.76 24.54
C GLU A 61 16.87 1.30 23.35
N TYR A 62 17.42 2.21 22.55
CA TYR A 62 16.76 2.68 21.33
C TYR A 62 16.59 1.58 20.29
N ALA A 63 17.57 0.71 20.14
CA ALA A 63 17.45 -0.42 19.19
C ALA A 63 16.37 -1.41 19.60
N GLU A 64 16.19 -1.68 20.88
CA GLU A 64 15.09 -2.52 21.40
C GLU A 64 13.73 -1.85 21.20
N ASN A 65 13.61 -0.56 21.51
CA ASN A 65 12.38 0.20 21.32
C ASN A 65 11.97 0.29 19.83
N LEU A 66 12.93 0.42 18.91
CA LEU A 66 12.66 0.38 17.48
C LEU A 66 12.11 -0.97 17.02
N LYS A 67 12.69 -2.08 17.47
CA LYS A 67 12.20 -3.42 17.17
C LYS A 67 10.78 -3.64 17.67
N GLU A 68 10.48 -3.19 18.89
CA GLU A 68 9.13 -3.30 19.44
C GLU A 68 8.13 -2.44 18.67
N THR A 69 8.52 -1.21 18.30
CA THR A 69 7.68 -0.32 17.50
C THR A 69 7.39 -0.93 16.11
N GLU A 70 8.40 -1.52 15.46
CA GLU A 70 8.24 -2.20 14.19
C GLU A 70 7.28 -3.40 14.30
N ARG A 71 7.40 -4.19 15.37
CA ARG A 71 6.49 -5.31 15.66
C ARG A 71 5.04 -4.85 15.81
N VAL A 72 4.81 -3.81 16.61
CA VAL A 72 3.46 -3.25 16.84
C VAL A 72 2.87 -2.68 15.57
N LEU A 73 3.65 -1.95 14.76
CA LEU A 73 3.19 -1.40 13.48
C LEU A 73 2.79 -2.51 12.51
N LYS A 74 3.57 -3.59 12.44
CA LYS A 74 3.25 -4.74 11.59
C LYS A 74 1.97 -5.43 12.02
N GLU A 75 1.79 -5.66 13.31
CA GLU A 75 0.59 -6.26 13.88
C GLU A 75 -0.66 -5.38 13.65
N GLN A 76 -0.53 -4.06 13.80
CA GLN A 76 -1.61 -3.12 13.48
C GLN A 76 -1.96 -3.11 11.99
N ALA A 77 -0.96 -3.16 11.12
CA ALA A 77 -1.18 -3.23 9.66
C ALA A 77 -1.92 -4.51 9.26
N GLU A 78 -1.56 -5.66 9.83
CA GLU A 78 -2.25 -6.94 9.61
C GLU A 78 -3.70 -6.89 10.13
N ASN A 79 -3.93 -6.36 11.33
CA ASN A 79 -5.26 -6.23 11.91
C ASN A 79 -6.14 -5.26 11.11
N ASN A 80 -5.59 -4.13 10.64
CA ASN A 80 -6.30 -3.20 9.78
C ASN A 80 -6.68 -3.82 8.44
N ASN A 81 -5.77 -4.56 7.80
CA ASN A 81 -6.05 -5.25 6.55
C ASN A 81 -7.15 -6.30 6.71
N ASN A 82 -7.14 -7.07 7.80
CA ASN A 82 -8.18 -8.05 8.11
C ASN A 82 -9.54 -7.37 8.37
N SER A 83 -9.54 -6.25 9.09
CA SER A 83 -10.75 -5.47 9.38
C SER A 83 -11.34 -4.84 8.11
N ILE A 84 -10.49 -4.27 7.24
CA ILE A 84 -10.90 -3.72 5.94
C ILE A 84 -11.44 -4.84 5.05
N GLY A 85 -10.79 -6.00 5.01
CA GLY A 85 -11.26 -7.16 4.26
C GLY A 85 -12.64 -7.65 4.73
N SER A 86 -12.85 -7.74 6.04
CA SER A 86 -14.12 -8.14 6.64
C SER A 86 -15.23 -7.12 6.38
N LEU A 87 -14.94 -5.82 6.50
CA LEU A 87 -15.87 -4.74 6.17
C LEU A 87 -16.21 -4.73 4.68
N THR A 88 -15.23 -4.92 3.81
CA THR A 88 -15.47 -4.96 2.36
C THR A 88 -16.39 -6.13 1.98
N ASN A 89 -16.21 -7.31 2.59
CA ASN A 89 -17.07 -8.46 2.35
C ASN A 89 -18.49 -8.20 2.90
N LEU A 90 -18.61 -7.67 4.12
CA LEU A 90 -19.91 -7.35 4.73
C LEU A 90 -20.66 -6.28 3.91
N PHE A 91 -19.96 -5.23 3.45
CA PHE A 91 -20.55 -4.23 2.56
C PHE A 91 -20.93 -4.83 1.20
N GLY A 92 -20.15 -5.78 0.67
CA GLY A 92 -20.50 -6.52 -0.54
C GLY A 92 -21.85 -7.22 -0.40
N ASP A 93 -21.98 -8.08 0.59
CA ASP A 93 -23.20 -8.88 0.83
C ASP A 93 -24.44 -8.01 1.11
N VAL A 94 -24.30 -6.96 1.93
CA VAL A 94 -25.39 -6.02 2.24
C VAL A 94 -25.76 -5.19 1.01
N THR A 95 -24.78 -4.71 0.26
CA THR A 95 -24.99 -3.92 -0.94
C THR A 95 -25.71 -4.74 -2.02
N GLU A 96 -25.32 -5.99 -2.23
CA GLU A 96 -25.95 -6.87 -3.21
C GLU A 96 -27.43 -7.12 -2.89
N ALA A 97 -27.75 -7.41 -1.63
CA ALA A 97 -29.13 -7.69 -1.21
C ALA A 97 -30.05 -6.45 -1.27
N MET A 98 -29.54 -5.27 -0.89
CA MET A 98 -30.32 -4.01 -0.87
C MET A 98 -30.42 -3.35 -2.24
N VAL A 99 -29.43 -3.59 -3.08
CA VAL A 99 -29.25 -2.92 -4.37
C VAL A 99 -29.98 -3.63 -5.50
N ALA A 100 -30.07 -4.96 -5.46
CA ALA A 100 -30.65 -5.76 -6.52
C ALA A 100 -32.08 -5.33 -6.94
N PRO A 101 -33.04 -5.07 -6.04
CA PRO A 101 -34.36 -4.60 -6.42
C PRO A 101 -34.36 -3.23 -7.09
N LYS A 102 -33.60 -2.27 -6.55
CA LYS A 102 -33.50 -0.91 -7.09
C LYS A 102 -32.84 -0.89 -8.48
N ILE A 103 -31.83 -1.75 -8.71
CA ILE A 103 -31.22 -1.92 -10.03
C ILE A 103 -32.21 -2.50 -11.02
N CYS A 104 -33.04 -3.47 -10.59
CA CYS A 104 -34.09 -4.03 -11.42
C CYS A 104 -35.05 -2.95 -11.92
N ASP A 105 -35.55 -2.10 -10.99
CA ASP A 105 -36.43 -0.99 -11.34
C ASP A 105 -35.76 -0.03 -12.31
N LYS A 106 -34.49 0.29 -12.12
CA LYS A 106 -33.74 1.16 -13.04
C LYS A 106 -33.59 0.57 -14.43
N PHE A 107 -33.27 -0.72 -14.58
CA PHE A 107 -33.23 -1.36 -15.89
C PHE A 107 -34.62 -1.42 -16.53
N ASN A 108 -35.67 -1.53 -15.77
CA ASN A 108 -37.03 -1.48 -16.28
C ASN A 108 -37.41 -0.10 -16.83
N GLU A 109 -36.86 1.00 -16.28
CA GLU A 109 -36.96 2.34 -16.90
C GLU A 109 -36.33 2.38 -18.31
N PHE A 110 -35.33 1.53 -18.59
CA PHE A 110 -34.73 1.35 -19.94
C PHE A 110 -35.52 0.38 -20.84
N GLY A 111 -36.65 -0.15 -20.39
CA GLY A 111 -37.51 -1.02 -21.16
C GLY A 111 -37.16 -2.50 -21.15
N PHE A 112 -36.37 -2.97 -20.18
CA PHE A 112 -35.96 -4.38 -20.06
C PHE A 112 -37.09 -5.28 -19.56
N ASN A 113 -38.00 -4.79 -18.74
CA ASN A 113 -39.12 -5.54 -18.13
C ASN A 113 -38.67 -6.78 -17.35
N PHE A 114 -37.58 -6.65 -16.55
CA PHE A 114 -37.15 -7.72 -15.66
C PHE A 114 -38.19 -7.96 -14.58
N LEU A 115 -38.47 -9.24 -14.31
CA LEU A 115 -39.49 -9.67 -13.35
C LEU A 115 -38.88 -10.10 -12.01
N ARG A 116 -37.60 -10.45 -12.01
CA ARG A 116 -36.90 -10.96 -10.84
C ARG A 116 -35.50 -10.39 -10.72
N ALA A 117 -35.11 -10.18 -9.48
CA ALA A 117 -33.74 -9.84 -9.11
C ALA A 117 -33.25 -10.90 -8.11
N ASN A 118 -32.29 -11.70 -8.51
CA ASN A 118 -31.74 -12.79 -7.71
C ASN A 118 -30.33 -12.40 -7.27
N PRO A 119 -30.10 -12.09 -5.99
CA PRO A 119 -28.77 -11.90 -5.46
C PRO A 119 -28.07 -13.25 -5.28
N ASN A 120 -26.78 -13.29 -5.56
CA ASN A 120 -25.87 -14.43 -5.37
C ASN A 120 -26.34 -15.78 -5.93
N PRO A 121 -26.92 -15.86 -7.16
CA PRO A 121 -27.30 -17.15 -7.75
C PRO A 121 -26.04 -17.99 -8.01
N ARG A 122 -26.15 -19.27 -7.64
CA ARG A 122 -25.08 -20.26 -7.82
C ARG A 122 -25.47 -21.28 -8.86
N PHE A 123 -24.59 -21.50 -9.82
CA PHE A 123 -24.76 -22.48 -10.90
C PHE A 123 -23.77 -23.62 -10.70
N ASN A 124 -24.28 -24.84 -10.63
CA ASN A 124 -23.45 -26.03 -10.40
C ASN A 124 -23.95 -27.20 -11.26
N ASP A 125 -23.18 -27.52 -12.26
CA ASP A 125 -23.35 -28.73 -13.07
C ASP A 125 -22.14 -29.65 -12.87
N ARG A 126 -22.32 -30.66 -12.02
CA ARG A 126 -21.26 -31.61 -11.70
C ARG A 126 -20.88 -32.50 -12.88
N VAL A 127 -21.81 -32.78 -13.78
CA VAL A 127 -21.60 -33.63 -14.94
C VAL A 127 -20.67 -32.94 -15.93
N ASN A 128 -20.95 -31.68 -16.22
CA ASN A 128 -20.17 -30.89 -17.16
C ASN A 128 -19.04 -30.08 -16.50
N LYS A 129 -18.81 -30.25 -15.21
CA LYS A 129 -17.78 -29.57 -14.40
C LYS A 129 -17.87 -28.04 -14.50
N LEU A 130 -19.08 -27.51 -14.54
CA LEU A 130 -19.36 -26.09 -14.55
C LEU A 130 -19.80 -25.65 -13.15
N SER A 131 -19.05 -24.75 -12.51
CA SER A 131 -19.42 -24.15 -11.24
C SER A 131 -19.00 -22.69 -11.24
N PHE A 132 -19.95 -21.80 -10.96
CA PHE A 132 -19.70 -20.36 -10.84
C PHE A 132 -20.84 -19.68 -10.09
N GLU A 133 -20.58 -18.48 -9.63
CA GLU A 133 -21.49 -17.61 -8.90
C GLU A 133 -21.57 -16.25 -9.61
N VAL A 134 -22.71 -15.59 -9.54
CA VAL A 134 -22.97 -14.26 -10.07
C VAL A 134 -23.40 -13.38 -8.91
N ASP A 135 -22.93 -12.14 -8.81
CA ASP A 135 -23.27 -11.28 -7.69
C ASP A 135 -24.78 -10.90 -7.72
N ILE A 136 -25.30 -10.48 -8.89
CA ILE A 136 -26.74 -10.22 -9.08
C ILE A 136 -27.16 -10.70 -10.47
N MET A 137 -28.33 -11.33 -10.56
CA MET A 137 -28.95 -11.69 -11.83
C MET A 137 -30.36 -11.12 -11.91
N LEU A 138 -30.61 -10.29 -12.91
CA LEU A 138 -31.95 -9.81 -13.28
C LEU A 138 -32.47 -10.67 -14.41
N GLU A 139 -33.74 -11.05 -14.38
CA GLU A 139 -34.25 -11.96 -15.40
C GLU A 139 -35.74 -11.72 -15.71
N ASN A 140 -36.09 -12.04 -16.96
CA ASN A 140 -37.45 -12.27 -17.43
C ASN A 140 -37.49 -13.52 -18.32
N SER A 141 -38.57 -13.70 -19.09
CA SER A 141 -38.74 -14.85 -19.99
C SER A 141 -37.72 -14.91 -21.15
N ASP A 142 -37.19 -13.75 -21.56
CA ASP A 142 -36.44 -13.62 -22.81
C ASP A 142 -34.97 -13.26 -22.59
N LYS A 143 -34.69 -12.59 -21.49
CA LYS A 143 -33.37 -12.03 -21.19
C LYS A 143 -32.97 -12.22 -19.74
N ALA A 144 -31.67 -12.30 -19.51
CA ALA A 144 -31.09 -12.21 -18.19
C ALA A 144 -29.88 -11.27 -18.23
N MET A 145 -29.74 -10.44 -17.20
CA MET A 145 -28.62 -9.54 -16.99
C MET A 145 -27.79 -10.06 -15.83
N LEU A 146 -26.53 -10.39 -16.08
CA LEU A 146 -25.57 -10.74 -15.04
C LEU A 146 -24.78 -9.51 -14.65
N ILE A 147 -24.74 -9.21 -13.37
CA ILE A 147 -24.09 -8.01 -12.81
C ILE A 147 -22.97 -8.43 -11.87
N GLU A 148 -21.78 -7.91 -12.12
CA GLU A 148 -20.65 -7.96 -11.19
C GLU A 148 -20.66 -6.69 -10.36
N ALA A 149 -20.82 -6.80 -9.04
CA ALA A 149 -20.87 -5.68 -8.13
C ALA A 149 -19.59 -5.62 -7.29
N LYS A 150 -18.87 -4.49 -7.34
CA LYS A 150 -17.65 -4.27 -6.55
C LYS A 150 -17.57 -2.84 -6.08
N THR A 151 -17.07 -2.62 -4.87
CA THR A 151 -16.80 -1.27 -4.36
C THR A 151 -15.90 -0.48 -5.31
N LYS A 152 -14.85 -1.13 -5.82
CA LYS A 152 -13.91 -0.56 -6.79
C LYS A 152 -13.67 -1.58 -7.90
N PRO A 153 -14.38 -1.49 -9.04
CA PRO A 153 -14.16 -2.39 -10.17
C PRO A 153 -12.78 -2.17 -10.80
N THR A 154 -12.25 -3.20 -11.46
CA THR A 154 -10.98 -3.18 -12.18
C THR A 154 -11.14 -3.89 -13.54
N ASP A 155 -10.24 -3.61 -14.48
CA ASP A 155 -10.22 -4.29 -15.81
C ASP A 155 -10.14 -5.81 -15.68
N GLU A 156 -9.38 -6.30 -14.70
CA GLU A 156 -9.29 -7.74 -14.41
C GLU A 156 -10.66 -8.32 -14.03
N ARG A 157 -11.46 -7.59 -13.24
CA ARG A 157 -12.81 -7.98 -12.84
C ARG A 157 -13.76 -7.97 -14.03
N VAL A 158 -13.67 -6.95 -14.89
CA VAL A 158 -14.42 -6.91 -16.16
C VAL A 158 -14.10 -8.14 -17.01
N ASN A 159 -12.83 -8.50 -17.17
CA ASN A 159 -12.42 -9.69 -17.92
C ASN A 159 -12.90 -11.00 -17.28
N LYS A 160 -12.85 -11.12 -15.96
CA LYS A 160 -13.41 -12.28 -15.25
C LYS A 160 -14.93 -12.37 -15.44
N HIS A 161 -15.62 -11.25 -15.51
CA HIS A 161 -17.05 -11.23 -15.77
C HIS A 161 -17.41 -11.68 -17.20
N ILE A 162 -16.59 -11.34 -18.21
CA ILE A 162 -16.72 -11.89 -19.56
C ILE A 162 -16.68 -13.43 -19.52
N LEU A 163 -15.65 -14.00 -18.89
CA LEU A 163 -15.53 -15.46 -18.75
C LEU A 163 -16.71 -16.08 -17.99
N ARG A 164 -17.30 -15.35 -17.05
CA ARG A 164 -18.50 -15.80 -16.32
C ARG A 164 -19.73 -15.84 -17.24
N LEU A 165 -19.91 -14.84 -18.09
CA LEU A 165 -20.99 -14.83 -19.10
C LEU A 165 -20.84 -15.95 -20.14
N GLU A 166 -19.61 -16.23 -20.57
CA GLU A 166 -19.32 -17.38 -21.46
C GLU A 166 -19.68 -18.72 -20.78
N LYS A 167 -19.35 -18.88 -19.49
CA LYS A 167 -19.76 -20.03 -18.70
C LYS A 167 -21.27 -20.11 -18.54
N MET A 168 -21.94 -18.98 -18.34
CA MET A 168 -23.39 -18.90 -18.24
C MET A 168 -24.04 -19.32 -19.54
N ARG A 169 -23.56 -18.83 -20.70
CA ARG A 169 -24.08 -19.26 -22.00
C ARG A 169 -23.95 -20.79 -22.19
N LYS A 170 -22.76 -21.33 -21.87
CA LYS A 170 -22.54 -22.78 -21.94
C LYS A 170 -23.46 -23.55 -21.02
N TYR A 171 -23.66 -23.09 -19.79
CA TYR A 171 -24.58 -23.71 -18.84
C TYR A 171 -26.00 -23.68 -19.37
N ALA A 172 -26.45 -22.53 -19.86
CA ALA A 172 -27.78 -22.33 -20.41
C ALA A 172 -28.06 -23.26 -21.62
N ASP A 173 -27.10 -23.36 -22.55
CA ASP A 173 -27.21 -24.24 -23.71
C ASP A 173 -27.39 -25.71 -23.33
N LEU A 174 -26.64 -26.18 -22.29
CA LEU A 174 -26.74 -27.54 -21.79
C LEU A 174 -28.10 -27.83 -21.11
N HIS A 175 -28.75 -26.79 -20.58
CA HIS A 175 -30.04 -26.91 -19.90
C HIS A 175 -31.24 -26.43 -20.74
N GLY A 176 -31.01 -26.14 -22.04
CA GLY A 176 -32.07 -25.73 -22.97
C GLY A 176 -32.61 -24.31 -22.78
N ASP A 177 -31.88 -23.47 -22.00
CA ASP A 177 -32.24 -22.07 -21.77
C ASP A 177 -31.85 -21.22 -22.99
N LYS A 178 -32.86 -20.63 -23.66
CA LYS A 178 -32.71 -19.84 -24.89
C LYS A 178 -32.65 -18.34 -24.68
N ARG A 179 -32.65 -17.89 -23.40
CA ARG A 179 -32.58 -16.48 -23.08
C ARG A 179 -31.28 -15.84 -23.57
N ILE A 180 -31.37 -14.57 -23.89
CA ILE A 180 -30.19 -13.73 -24.16
C ILE A 180 -29.60 -13.28 -22.83
N PHE A 181 -28.30 -13.48 -22.70
CA PHE A 181 -27.57 -13.02 -21.54
C PHE A 181 -26.85 -11.73 -21.86
N LEU A 182 -27.00 -10.73 -20.98
CA LEU A 182 -26.35 -9.44 -21.04
C LEU A 182 -25.47 -9.25 -19.77
N GLY A 183 -24.50 -8.36 -19.86
CA GLY A 183 -23.62 -8.10 -18.74
C GLY A 183 -23.64 -6.66 -18.26
N ALA A 184 -23.47 -6.47 -16.96
CA ALA A 184 -23.26 -5.17 -16.35
C ALA A 184 -22.17 -5.23 -15.27
N VAL A 185 -21.53 -4.09 -15.00
CA VAL A 185 -20.57 -3.91 -13.92
C VAL A 185 -21.07 -2.77 -13.04
N ALA A 186 -21.12 -2.99 -11.73
CA ALA A 186 -21.53 -2.00 -10.75
C ALA A 186 -20.35 -1.56 -9.88
N GLY A 187 -20.20 -0.25 -9.65
CA GLY A 187 -19.14 0.32 -8.82
C GLY A 187 -19.60 1.51 -7.98
N ILE A 188 -18.98 1.67 -6.79
CA ILE A 188 -19.16 2.81 -5.89
C ILE A 188 -18.04 3.83 -6.10
N VAL A 189 -16.79 3.35 -6.13
CA VAL A 189 -15.61 4.16 -6.41
C VAL A 189 -15.31 4.07 -7.89
N LEU A 190 -15.50 5.18 -8.59
CA LEU A 190 -15.37 5.23 -10.04
C LEU A 190 -13.94 5.49 -10.47
N ILE A 191 -13.55 4.78 -11.53
CA ILE A 191 -12.33 5.03 -12.29
C ILE A 191 -12.80 5.09 -13.75
N ASP A 192 -12.70 6.26 -14.37
CA ASP A 192 -13.22 6.52 -15.71
C ASP A 192 -12.67 5.53 -16.76
N GLU A 193 -11.38 5.18 -16.67
CA GLU A 193 -10.74 4.21 -17.56
C GLU A 193 -11.40 2.82 -17.47
N VAL A 194 -11.74 2.37 -16.26
CA VAL A 194 -12.42 1.06 -16.06
C VAL A 194 -13.86 1.10 -16.57
N LYS A 195 -14.55 2.22 -16.36
CA LYS A 195 -15.88 2.44 -16.94
C LYS A 195 -15.84 2.37 -18.46
N ASP A 196 -14.96 3.15 -19.10
CA ASP A 196 -14.79 3.16 -20.55
C ASP A 196 -14.42 1.78 -21.08
N TYR A 197 -13.56 1.06 -20.36
CA TYR A 197 -13.21 -0.32 -20.71
C TYR A 197 -14.43 -1.24 -20.66
N ALA A 198 -15.23 -1.21 -19.62
CA ALA A 198 -16.45 -2.03 -19.50
C ALA A 198 -17.46 -1.70 -20.62
N LEU A 199 -17.71 -0.41 -20.89
CA LEU A 199 -18.59 0.05 -21.96
C LEU A 199 -18.08 -0.41 -23.33
N SER A 200 -16.77 -0.40 -23.56
CA SER A 200 -16.15 -0.89 -24.81
C SER A 200 -16.30 -2.40 -25.01
N LYS A 201 -16.47 -3.16 -23.92
CA LYS A 201 -16.72 -4.61 -23.96
C LYS A 201 -18.20 -4.97 -24.15
N GLY A 202 -19.07 -3.97 -24.27
CA GLY A 202 -20.50 -4.16 -24.47
C GLY A 202 -21.29 -4.35 -23.18
N PHE A 203 -20.70 -3.98 -22.03
CA PHE A 203 -21.36 -4.00 -20.74
C PHE A 203 -22.12 -2.72 -20.45
N TYR A 204 -23.19 -2.81 -19.69
CA TYR A 204 -23.77 -1.69 -18.98
C TYR A 204 -22.88 -1.36 -17.76
N PHE A 205 -22.77 -0.07 -17.43
CA PHE A 205 -22.06 0.35 -16.22
C PHE A 205 -23.04 1.01 -15.26
N ILE A 206 -23.02 0.55 -14.00
CA ILE A 206 -23.92 0.99 -12.94
C ILE A 206 -23.09 1.76 -11.92
N GLU A 207 -23.42 3.03 -11.73
CA GLU A 207 -22.80 3.94 -10.79
C GLU A 207 -23.73 4.18 -9.62
N TYR A 208 -23.21 4.04 -8.41
CA TYR A 208 -23.94 4.39 -7.20
C TYR A 208 -23.47 5.76 -6.70
N ALA A 209 -24.37 6.72 -6.65
CA ALA A 209 -24.10 8.06 -6.13
C ALA A 209 -25.19 8.46 -5.14
N GLY A 210 -24.89 8.37 -3.85
CA GLY A 210 -25.83 8.62 -2.76
C GLY A 210 -26.95 7.58 -2.72
N ASP A 211 -28.19 8.03 -2.90
CA ASP A 211 -29.37 7.14 -2.89
C ASP A 211 -29.83 6.69 -4.28
N ASN A 212 -29.12 7.09 -5.34
CA ASN A 212 -29.50 6.84 -6.73
C ASN A 212 -28.50 5.97 -7.49
N PHE A 213 -29.04 5.20 -8.45
CA PHE A 213 -28.26 4.46 -9.44
C PHE A 213 -28.34 5.15 -10.79
N PHE A 214 -27.19 5.29 -11.43
CA PHE A 214 -27.09 5.77 -12.79
C PHE A 214 -26.62 4.61 -13.67
N ILE A 215 -27.31 4.34 -14.76
CA ILE A 215 -26.95 3.30 -15.70
C ILE A 215 -26.45 3.95 -16.98
N THR A 216 -25.19 3.66 -17.33
CA THR A 216 -24.62 4.06 -18.62
C THR A 216 -24.67 2.87 -19.55
N PRO A 217 -25.32 2.98 -20.72
CA PRO A 217 -25.33 1.91 -21.74
C PRO A 217 -23.95 1.76 -22.38
N PRO A 218 -23.63 0.59 -22.95
CA PRO A 218 -22.38 0.36 -23.66
C PRO A 218 -22.23 1.27 -24.89
N ASN A 219 -20.97 1.46 -25.32
CA ASN A 219 -20.62 2.18 -26.53
C ASN A 219 -21.09 1.38 -27.81
N GLY A 220 -22.31 1.54 -28.19
CA GLY A 220 -22.92 0.79 -29.30
C GLY A 220 -23.92 -0.26 -28.83
N LYS A 221 -24.03 -1.39 -29.56
CA LYS A 221 -24.93 -2.47 -29.14
C LYS A 221 -24.37 -3.22 -27.94
N PRO A 222 -25.22 -3.56 -26.95
CA PRO A 222 -24.80 -4.45 -25.86
C PRO A 222 -24.33 -5.79 -26.44
N LYS A 223 -23.32 -6.36 -25.84
CA LYS A 223 -22.87 -7.69 -26.18
C LYS A 223 -23.88 -8.72 -25.66
N GLU A 224 -24.29 -9.62 -26.51
CA GLU A 224 -25.17 -10.73 -26.21
C GLU A 224 -24.38 -12.04 -26.13
N TRP A 225 -24.72 -12.86 -25.17
CA TRP A 225 -24.17 -14.20 -24.99
C TRP A 225 -25.22 -15.27 -25.06
#